data_d100a21a62558d29b0d1cd31974be0f1
#
_entry.id   d100a21a62558d29b0d1cd31974be0f1
#
_cell.length_a   1.000
_cell.length_b   1.000
_cell.length_c   1.000
_cell.angle_alpha   90.00
_cell.angle_beta   90.00
_cell.angle_gamma   90.00
#
_symmetry.space_group_name_H-M   'P 1'
#
loop_
_entity.id
_entity.type
_entity.pdbx_description
1 polymer ?
#
loop_
_entity_poly.entity_id
_entity_poly.type
_entity_poly.pdbx_seq_one_letter_code
_entity_poly.pdbx_strand_id
1 'polypeptide(L)'
;MIRIAILGDIGAGKSFVSKQFNCPLFNADKEVAEIYKNDRSCYQKIKKALPKYIISDHLDKKFLLKAVLDSKNNLKKISKIVHPIVRNRMNKFLIKNKTKKLVVLDIPLYLENKLNKRGDVLIFVEAKRKDIQKLSLIHISEPTRHTS
;
A
#
# COMPACT_ATOMS: atom_id res chain seq x y z
N MET A 1 6.51 19.30 6.50
CA MET A 1 6.09 18.38 5.42
C MET A 1 4.63 17.99 5.63
N ILE A 2 3.83 18.16 4.61
CA ILE A 2 2.43 17.71 4.61
C ILE A 2 2.37 16.36 3.93
N ARG A 3 1.72 15.40 4.58
CA ARG A 3 1.52 14.06 4.04
C ARG A 3 0.09 13.95 3.52
N ILE A 4 -0.05 13.66 2.23
CA ILE A 4 -1.35 13.42 1.60
C ILE A 4 -1.53 11.92 1.48
N ALA A 5 -2.51 11.37 2.18
CA ALA A 5 -2.87 9.96 2.05
C ALA A 5 -4.04 9.80 1.08
N ILE A 6 -3.85 9.01 0.06
CA ILE A 6 -4.89 8.70 -0.91
C ILE A 6 -5.64 7.46 -0.45
N LEU A 7 -6.94 7.60 -0.28
CA LEU A 7 -7.83 6.54 0.19
C LEU A 7 -8.85 6.23 -0.90
N GLY A 8 -9.34 5.02 -0.91
CA GLY A 8 -10.37 4.62 -1.87
C GLY A 8 -10.39 3.13 -2.10
N ASP A 9 -11.39 2.69 -2.83
CA ASP A 9 -11.56 1.29 -3.15
C ASP A 9 -10.62 0.85 -4.27
N ILE A 10 -10.35 -0.45 -4.34
CA ILE A 10 -9.60 -1.04 -5.44
C ILE A 10 -10.32 -0.73 -6.74
N GLY A 11 -9.58 -0.22 -7.72
CA GLY A 11 -10.15 0.14 -9.02
C GLY A 11 -10.78 1.53 -9.08
N ALA A 12 -10.73 2.32 -8.01
CA ALA A 12 -11.29 3.66 -7.98
C ALA A 12 -10.42 4.73 -8.67
N GLY A 13 -9.27 4.34 -9.24
CA GLY A 13 -8.36 5.29 -9.88
C GLY A 13 -7.42 6.00 -8.92
N LYS A 14 -7.20 5.42 -7.76
CA LYS A 14 -6.38 6.00 -6.70
C LYS A 14 -4.95 6.33 -7.16
N SER A 15 -4.30 5.43 -7.88
CA SER A 15 -2.95 5.65 -8.41
C SER A 15 -2.92 6.77 -9.45
N PHE A 16 -3.97 6.91 -10.25
CA PHE A 16 -4.07 8.01 -11.19
C PHE A 16 -4.14 9.35 -10.46
N VAL A 17 -4.97 9.45 -9.43
CA VAL A 17 -5.11 10.69 -8.65
C VAL A 17 -3.80 11.04 -7.97
N SER A 18 -3.12 10.09 -7.34
CA SER A 18 -1.87 10.36 -6.64
C SER A 18 -0.82 10.98 -7.55
N LYS A 19 -0.77 10.57 -8.83
CA LYS A 19 0.18 11.14 -9.81
C LYS A 19 -0.11 12.59 -10.16
N GLN A 20 -1.33 13.05 -9.98
CA GLN A 20 -1.70 14.45 -10.32
C GLN A 20 -1.08 15.47 -9.38
N PHE A 21 -0.62 15.09 -8.21
CA PHE A 21 -0.02 16.02 -7.25
C PHE A 21 1.41 16.40 -7.60
N ASN A 22 2.05 15.73 -8.54
CA ASN A 22 3.40 16.05 -9.02
C ASN A 22 4.40 16.29 -7.88
N CYS A 23 4.37 15.44 -6.88
CA CYS A 23 5.30 15.47 -5.75
C CYS A 23 5.77 14.04 -5.43
N PRO A 24 6.75 13.87 -4.53
CA PRO A 24 7.22 12.52 -4.19
C PRO A 24 6.06 11.63 -3.77
N LEU A 25 6.03 10.44 -4.35
CA LEU A 25 4.97 9.46 -4.15
C LEU A 25 5.53 8.16 -3.59
N PHE A 26 4.94 7.70 -2.51
CA PHE A 26 5.16 6.35 -2.01
C PHE A 26 3.94 5.50 -2.34
N ASN A 27 4.11 4.52 -3.22
CA ASN A 27 3.06 3.57 -3.60
C ASN A 27 3.37 2.22 -2.99
N ALA A 28 2.61 1.82 -1.99
CA ALA A 28 2.87 0.59 -1.25
C ALA A 28 2.76 -0.67 -2.12
N ASP A 29 1.83 -0.71 -3.07
CA ASP A 29 1.68 -1.87 -3.95
C ASP A 29 2.92 -2.08 -4.82
N LYS A 30 3.50 -1.01 -5.33
CA LYS A 30 4.75 -1.08 -6.09
C LYS A 30 5.92 -1.51 -5.21
N GLU A 31 5.96 -1.04 -3.98
CA GLU A 31 6.99 -1.44 -3.03
C GLU A 31 6.89 -2.94 -2.70
N VAL A 32 5.68 -3.44 -2.48
CA VAL A 32 5.47 -4.87 -2.23
C VAL A 32 5.92 -5.71 -3.43
N ALA A 33 5.57 -5.30 -4.65
CA ALA A 33 5.98 -6.01 -5.85
C ALA A 33 7.50 -6.08 -5.98
N GLU A 34 8.18 -4.98 -5.66
CA GLU A 34 9.64 -4.92 -5.71
C GLU A 34 10.28 -5.77 -4.61
N ILE A 35 9.68 -5.78 -3.41
CA ILE A 35 10.12 -6.63 -2.30
C ILE A 35 10.03 -8.11 -2.69
N TYR A 36 8.92 -8.52 -3.26
CA TYR A 36 8.75 -9.91 -3.71
C TYR A 36 9.77 -10.30 -4.78
N LYS A 37 10.12 -9.37 -5.64
CA LYS A 37 11.06 -9.63 -6.73
C LYS A 37 12.51 -9.67 -6.26
N ASN A 38 12.91 -8.79 -5.37
CA ASN A 38 14.33 -8.52 -5.10
C ASN A 38 14.79 -8.74 -3.65
N ASP A 39 13.89 -8.86 -2.68
CA ASP A 39 14.28 -8.99 -1.29
C ASP A 39 14.48 -10.46 -0.90
N ARG A 40 15.74 -10.92 -0.84
CA ARG A 40 16.06 -12.31 -0.51
C ARG A 40 15.70 -12.67 0.92
N SER A 41 15.82 -11.74 1.84
CA SER A 41 15.43 -11.98 3.24
C SER A 41 13.93 -12.24 3.35
N CYS A 42 13.14 -11.46 2.62
CA CYS A 42 11.68 -11.67 2.55
C CYS A 42 11.35 -13.04 1.96
N TYR A 43 12.01 -13.40 0.84
CA TYR A 43 11.84 -14.71 0.22
C TYR A 43 12.11 -15.83 1.21
N GLN A 44 13.23 -15.77 1.91
CA GLN A 44 13.62 -16.81 2.85
C GLN A 44 12.63 -16.93 4.01
N LYS A 45 12.15 -15.82 4.53
CA LYS A 45 11.17 -15.81 5.62
C LYS A 45 9.83 -16.39 5.19
N ILE A 46 9.35 -16.03 4.00
CA ILE A 46 8.10 -16.55 3.48
C ILE A 46 8.24 -18.05 3.15
N LYS A 47 9.34 -18.45 2.56
CA LYS A 47 9.62 -19.88 2.30
C LYS A 47 9.61 -20.69 3.58
N LYS A 48 10.23 -20.17 4.64
CA LYS A 48 10.25 -20.86 5.94
C LYS A 48 8.86 -20.96 6.55
N ALA A 49 8.04 -19.91 6.40
CA ALA A 49 6.68 -19.88 6.96
C ALA A 49 5.69 -20.70 6.15
N LEU A 50 5.87 -20.77 4.82
CA LEU A 50 4.96 -21.42 3.88
C LEU A 50 5.71 -22.34 2.91
N PRO A 51 6.45 -23.36 3.40
CA PRO A 51 7.30 -24.18 2.54
C PRO A 51 6.52 -24.95 1.48
N LYS A 52 5.26 -25.27 1.76
CA LYS A 52 4.38 -25.99 0.85
C LYS A 52 4.07 -25.23 -0.44
N TYR A 53 4.09 -23.88 -0.35
CA TYR A 53 3.67 -23.02 -1.45
C TYR A 53 4.83 -22.40 -2.21
N ILE A 54 6.01 -22.30 -1.59
CA ILE A 54 7.17 -21.66 -2.20
C ILE A 54 8.08 -22.76 -2.73
N ILE A 55 7.83 -23.17 -3.96
CA ILE A 55 8.51 -24.30 -4.60
C ILE A 55 9.59 -23.88 -5.60
N SER A 56 9.70 -22.59 -5.88
CA SER A 56 10.72 -22.06 -6.79
C SER A 56 11.72 -21.19 -6.02
N ASP A 57 12.72 -20.66 -6.71
CA ASP A 57 13.78 -19.84 -6.12
C ASP A 57 13.37 -18.35 -5.98
N HIS A 58 12.13 -18.04 -6.29
CA HIS A 58 11.58 -16.69 -6.17
C HIS A 58 10.12 -16.76 -5.71
N LEU A 59 9.60 -15.62 -5.25
CA LEU A 59 8.19 -15.51 -4.85
C LEU A 59 7.32 -15.30 -6.08
N ASP A 60 6.46 -16.25 -6.35
CA ASP A 60 5.50 -16.18 -7.44
C ASP A 60 4.14 -15.81 -6.86
N LYS A 61 3.53 -14.78 -7.41
CA LYS A 61 2.20 -14.31 -6.99
C LYS A 61 1.14 -15.42 -7.02
N LYS A 62 1.24 -16.34 -7.98
CA LYS A 62 0.30 -17.46 -8.09
C LYS A 62 0.34 -18.35 -6.85
N PHE A 63 1.52 -18.65 -6.36
CA PHE A 63 1.67 -19.49 -5.16
C PHE A 63 1.25 -18.75 -3.90
N LEU A 64 1.56 -17.46 -3.81
CA LEU A 64 1.10 -16.63 -2.69
C LEU A 64 -0.42 -16.51 -2.67
N LEU A 65 -1.03 -16.31 -3.82
CA LEU A 65 -2.48 -16.26 -3.92
C LEU A 65 -3.12 -17.59 -3.50
N LYS A 66 -2.56 -18.71 -3.96
CA LYS A 66 -3.03 -20.04 -3.58
C LYS A 66 -2.95 -20.22 -2.05
N ALA A 67 -1.85 -19.83 -1.44
CA ALA A 67 -1.68 -19.92 0.00
C ALA A 67 -2.76 -19.12 0.75
N VAL A 68 -3.03 -17.90 0.30
CA VAL A 68 -4.04 -17.02 0.91
C VAL A 68 -5.45 -17.60 0.74
N LEU A 69 -5.75 -18.17 -0.42
CA LEU A 69 -7.05 -18.78 -0.67
C LEU A 69 -7.26 -20.06 0.15
N ASP A 70 -6.19 -20.79 0.42
CA ASP A 70 -6.29 -22.03 1.20
C ASP A 70 -6.55 -21.76 2.69
N SER A 71 -6.02 -20.69 3.24
CA SER A 71 -6.22 -20.36 4.66
C SER A 71 -5.95 -18.88 4.93
N LYS A 72 -6.85 -18.26 5.70
CA LYS A 72 -6.67 -16.88 6.18
C LYS A 72 -5.42 -16.74 7.06
N ASN A 73 -5.03 -17.81 7.74
CA ASN A 73 -3.82 -17.79 8.56
C ASN A 73 -2.55 -17.58 7.71
N ASN A 74 -2.57 -18.07 6.47
CA ASN A 74 -1.46 -17.85 5.54
C ASN A 74 -1.32 -16.37 5.20
N LEU A 75 -2.42 -15.65 5.01
CA LEU A 75 -2.39 -14.21 4.81
C LEU A 75 -1.75 -13.50 6.00
N LYS A 76 -2.12 -13.90 7.21
CA LYS A 76 -1.52 -13.32 8.43
C LYS A 76 -0.01 -13.56 8.50
N LYS A 77 0.45 -14.73 8.12
CA LYS A 77 1.88 -15.07 8.08
C LYS A 77 2.63 -14.18 7.09
N ILE A 78 2.08 -14.02 5.88
CA ILE A 78 2.68 -13.18 4.84
C ILE A 78 2.71 -11.72 5.32
N SER A 79 1.60 -11.21 5.82
CA SER A 79 1.48 -9.82 6.28
C SER A 79 2.45 -9.51 7.42
N LYS A 80 2.61 -10.43 8.35
CA LYS A 80 3.54 -10.27 9.48
C LYS A 80 4.99 -10.14 9.01
N ILE A 81 5.34 -10.75 7.87
CA ILE A 81 6.68 -10.65 7.29
C ILE A 81 6.82 -9.40 6.44
N VAL A 82 5.82 -9.08 5.63
CA VAL A 82 5.92 -8.03 4.61
C VAL A 82 5.66 -6.63 5.19
N HIS A 83 4.70 -6.47 6.10
CA HIS A 83 4.35 -5.16 6.64
C HIS A 83 5.51 -4.41 7.30
N PRO A 84 6.36 -5.05 8.12
CA PRO A 84 7.52 -4.35 8.68
C PRO A 84 8.49 -3.85 7.59
N ILE A 85 8.66 -4.60 6.52
CA ILE A 85 9.54 -4.21 5.41
C ILE A 85 8.98 -2.98 4.70
N VAL A 86 7.70 -2.99 4.39
CA VAL A 86 7.02 -1.85 3.74
C VAL A 86 7.07 -0.62 4.64
N ARG A 87 6.81 -0.79 5.93
CA ARG A 87 6.86 0.32 6.89
C ARG A 87 8.25 0.93 6.96
N ASN A 88 9.29 0.10 6.95
CA ASN A 88 10.66 0.58 6.95
C ASN A 88 10.98 1.37 5.67
N ARG A 89 10.52 0.89 4.52
CA ARG A 89 10.67 1.62 3.24
C ARG A 89 9.93 2.95 3.25
N MET A 90 8.73 2.98 3.82
CA MET A 90 7.97 4.22 3.98
C MET A 90 8.73 5.23 4.86
N ASN A 91 9.28 4.78 5.97
CA ASN A 91 10.04 5.65 6.85
C ASN A 91 11.29 6.20 6.16
N LYS A 92 12.00 5.38 5.40
CA LYS A 92 13.15 5.82 4.60
C LYS A 92 12.74 6.85 3.55
N PHE A 93 11.61 6.62 2.89
CA PHE A 93 11.05 7.57 1.93
C PHE A 93 10.75 8.92 2.59
N LEU A 94 10.12 8.91 3.77
CA LEU A 94 9.79 10.13 4.49
C LEU A 94 11.05 10.90 4.92
N ILE A 95 12.06 10.19 5.40
CA ILE A 95 13.35 10.81 5.78
C ILE A 95 14.03 11.41 4.57
N LYS A 96 14.08 10.69 3.46
CA LYS A 96 14.69 11.17 2.21
C LYS A 96 14.02 12.44 1.70
N ASN A 97 12.74 12.59 1.92
CA ASN A 97 11.94 13.71 1.42
C ASN A 97 11.56 14.72 2.52
N LYS A 98 12.27 14.72 3.64
CA LYS A 98 11.92 15.57 4.80
C LYS A 98 11.93 17.06 4.50
N THR A 99 12.69 17.50 3.49
CA THR A 99 12.76 18.91 3.07
C THR A 99 11.67 19.30 2.08
N LYS A 100 10.92 18.33 1.58
CA LYS A 100 9.81 18.60 0.66
C LYS A 100 8.61 19.12 1.43
N LYS A 101 7.88 20.03 0.81
CA LYS A 101 6.67 20.60 1.43
C LYS A 101 5.52 19.59 1.47
N LEU A 102 5.50 18.69 0.50
CA LEU A 102 4.38 17.80 0.26
C LEU A 102 4.87 16.43 -0.20
N VAL A 103 4.30 15.37 0.34
CA VAL A 103 4.50 13.99 -0.14
C VAL A 103 3.14 13.31 -0.24
N VAL A 104 3.03 12.33 -1.14
CA VAL A 104 1.81 11.54 -1.31
C VAL A 104 2.10 10.11 -0.86
N LEU A 105 1.20 9.57 -0.04
CA LEU A 105 1.23 8.19 0.43
C LEU A 105 0.03 7.46 -0.16
N ASP A 106 0.29 6.55 -1.08
CA ASP A 106 -0.72 5.69 -1.68
C ASP A 106 -0.58 4.30 -1.07
N ILE A 107 -1.27 4.09 0.05
CA ILE A 107 -1.15 2.89 0.87
C ILE A 107 -2.54 2.33 1.11
N PRO A 108 -2.83 1.09 0.68
CA PRO A 108 -4.08 0.44 1.01
C PRO A 108 -4.26 0.32 2.52
N LEU A 109 -5.50 0.46 2.99
CA LEU A 109 -5.84 0.33 4.40
C LEU A 109 -5.02 1.25 5.32
N TYR A 110 -4.78 2.47 4.85
CA TYR A 110 -3.95 3.46 5.56
C TYR A 110 -4.49 3.72 6.98
N LEU A 111 -5.78 4.01 7.10
CA LEU A 111 -6.42 4.28 8.38
C LEU A 111 -6.56 3.02 9.24
N GLU A 112 -6.92 1.89 8.63
CA GLU A 112 -7.10 0.62 9.31
C GLU A 112 -5.80 0.14 9.94
N ASN A 113 -4.66 0.43 9.31
CA ASN A 113 -3.34 0.10 9.84
C ASN A 113 -2.77 1.20 10.75
N LYS A 114 -3.58 2.20 11.08
CA LYS A 114 -3.21 3.28 12.01
C LYS A 114 -1.92 4.01 11.60
N LEU A 115 -1.75 4.20 10.30
CA LEU A 115 -0.58 4.90 9.75
C LEU A 115 -0.75 6.41 9.74
N ASN A 116 -1.98 6.89 9.90
CA ASN A 116 -2.29 8.31 9.88
C ASN A 116 -1.69 9.03 11.10
N LYS A 117 -1.22 10.23 10.85
CA LYS A 117 -0.70 11.13 11.88
C LYS A 117 -1.45 12.44 11.85
N ARG A 118 -1.38 13.14 12.98
CA ARG A 118 -1.98 14.47 13.09
C ARG A 118 -1.40 15.39 12.02
N GLY A 119 -2.27 16.09 11.32
CA GLY A 119 -1.87 16.97 10.23
C GLY A 119 -1.88 16.33 8.84
N ASP A 120 -2.09 15.02 8.74
CA ASP A 120 -2.25 14.36 7.45
C ASP A 120 -3.48 14.89 6.73
N VAL A 121 -3.39 15.03 5.42
CA VAL A 121 -4.53 15.34 4.55
C VAL A 121 -5.00 14.03 3.92
N LEU A 122 -6.27 13.72 4.08
CA LEU A 122 -6.86 12.51 3.54
C LEU A 122 -7.69 12.85 2.31
N ILE A 123 -7.39 12.20 1.20
CA ILE A 123 -8.13 12.35 -0.04
C ILE A 123 -8.83 11.04 -0.37
N PHE A 124 -10.15 11.07 -0.39
CA PHE A 124 -10.96 9.93 -0.79
C PHE A 124 -11.23 9.99 -2.28
N VAL A 125 -10.98 8.89 -2.97
CA VAL A 125 -11.24 8.75 -4.39
C VAL A 125 -12.37 7.74 -4.56
N GLU A 126 -13.44 8.19 -5.20
CA GLU A 126 -14.57 7.35 -5.52
C GLU A 126 -14.74 7.26 -7.04
N ALA A 127 -15.17 6.09 -7.51
CA ALA A 127 -15.53 5.92 -8.90
C ALA A 127 -16.94 5.32 -8.96
N LYS A 128 -17.76 5.86 -9.87
CA LYS A 128 -19.09 5.29 -10.09
C LYS A 128 -18.97 3.92 -10.76
N ARG A 129 -19.88 3.02 -10.39
CA ARG A 129 -19.91 1.66 -10.92
C ARG A 129 -19.93 1.61 -12.45
N LYS A 130 -20.63 2.56 -13.08
CA LYS A 130 -20.75 2.66 -14.55
C LYS A 130 -19.58 3.39 -15.19
N ASP A 131 -18.77 4.09 -14.40
CA ASP A 131 -17.70 4.96 -14.88
C ASP A 131 -16.40 4.65 -14.14
N ILE A 132 -16.06 3.38 -14.03
CA ILE A 132 -14.85 2.92 -13.32
C ILE A 132 -13.60 3.65 -13.82
N GLN A 133 -13.58 4.05 -15.08
CA GLN A 133 -12.46 4.75 -15.68
C GLN A 133 -12.46 6.25 -15.42
N LYS A 134 -13.54 6.79 -14.89
CA LYS A 134 -13.68 8.22 -14.58
C LYS A 134 -13.78 8.42 -13.09
N LEU A 135 -13.04 9.38 -12.59
CA LEU A 135 -13.18 9.78 -11.20
C LEU A 135 -14.47 10.57 -11.04
N SER A 136 -15.40 10.05 -10.25
CA SER A 136 -16.67 10.72 -10.03
C SER A 136 -16.60 11.78 -8.96
N LEU A 137 -15.71 11.62 -7.97
CA LEU A 137 -15.67 12.49 -6.82
C LEU A 137 -14.30 12.40 -6.13
N ILE A 138 -13.77 13.55 -5.75
CA ILE A 138 -12.57 13.64 -4.93
C ILE A 138 -12.92 14.51 -3.73
N HIS A 139 -12.70 13.95 -2.53
CA HIS A 139 -12.91 14.67 -1.28
C HIS A 139 -11.60 14.87 -0.54
N ILE A 140 -11.38 16.07 -0.04
CA ILE A 140 -10.28 16.36 0.85
C ILE A 140 -10.88 16.48 2.25
N SER A 141 -10.36 15.69 3.19
CA SER A 141 -10.84 15.75 4.56
C SER A 141 -9.69 15.78 5.55
N GLU A 142 -9.98 16.31 6.75
CA GLU A 142 -9.01 16.29 7.83
C GLU A 142 -8.86 14.88 8.42
N PRO A 143 -7.73 14.57 9.07
CA PRO A 143 -7.44 13.20 9.55
C PRO A 143 -8.46 12.64 10.53
N THR A 144 -9.16 13.48 11.27
CA THR A 144 -10.14 13.05 12.26
C THR A 144 -11.57 13.02 11.72
N ARG A 145 -11.76 13.34 10.45
CA ARG A 145 -13.06 13.48 9.84
C ARG A 145 -13.26 12.43 8.74
N HIS A 146 -14.28 11.64 8.89
CA HIS A 146 -14.70 10.70 7.86
C HIS A 146 -15.87 11.29 7.10
N THR A 147 -15.70 11.41 5.80
CA THR A 147 -16.82 11.65 4.88
C THR A 147 -17.00 10.37 4.07
N SER A 148 -18.12 9.80 4.22
CA SER A 148 -18.50 8.65 3.41
C SER A 148 -19.16 9.09 2.12
#